data_b0362f77d1eb9fb093a8f27d923bb7d3
#
_entry.id   b0362f77d1eb9fb093a8f27d923bb7d3
#
_cell.length_a   1.000
_cell.length_b   1.000
_cell.length_c   1.000
_cell.angle_alpha   90.00
_cell.angle_beta   90.00
_cell.angle_gamma   90.00
#
_symmetry.space_group_name_H-M   'P 1'
#
loop_
_entity.id
_entity.type
_entity.pdbx_description
1 polymer ?
#
loop_
_entity_poly.entity_id
_entity_poly.type
_entity_poly.pdbx_seq_one_letter_code
_entity_poly.pdbx_strand_id
1 'polypeptide(L)'
;LDQQAQKKVYEENYRQICAARPDQVNMTGIYVTMVSGMLEILGWDLFLTALGADYDRFCSFTDRYADWILQYFQALAASDVPVVMIHDDIVWTSGAFARRDWYLNHVFANYEKLFEPLHKVGKIILYTSDGDYTEFIDDIAACGINGFVMEPCTDMAYIAKHYGKTHAFVGNADCRILTYGTKEEIRREVERCVAIGKEYPGFFMAVGNHIPANVPVENALYYNQVFESMRER
;
A
#
# COMPACT_ATOMS: atom_id res chain seq x y z
N LEU A 1 19.71 14.72 4.36
CA LEU A 1 18.36 15.21 4.65
C LEU A 1 18.36 16.04 5.93
N ASP A 2 17.68 17.19 5.94
CA ASP A 2 17.30 17.87 7.18
C ASP A 2 16.07 17.17 7.77
N GLN A 3 16.28 16.30 8.76
CA GLN A 3 15.22 15.52 9.38
C GLN A 3 14.17 16.40 10.08
N GLN A 4 14.56 17.55 10.63
CA GLN A 4 13.62 18.47 11.30
C GLN A 4 12.72 19.18 10.28
N ALA A 5 13.28 19.58 9.15
CA ALA A 5 12.49 20.14 8.06
C ALA A 5 11.52 19.08 7.49
N GLN A 6 11.98 17.86 7.27
CA GLN A 6 11.14 16.77 6.77
C GLN A 6 10.02 16.39 7.75
N LYS A 7 10.30 16.33 9.05
CA LYS A 7 9.29 16.14 10.09
C LYS A 7 8.18 17.19 10.00
N LYS A 8 8.55 18.49 9.88
CA LYS A 8 7.56 19.57 9.74
C LYS A 8 6.69 19.42 8.48
N VAL A 9 7.25 18.94 7.38
CA VAL A 9 6.47 18.66 6.16
C VAL A 9 5.41 17.60 6.43
N TYR A 10 5.75 16.50 7.10
CA TYR A 10 4.78 15.45 7.45
C TYR A 10 3.68 15.97 8.38
N GLU A 11 4.04 16.71 9.41
CA GLU A 11 3.10 17.28 10.38
C GLU A 11 2.17 18.31 9.73
N GLU A 12 2.69 19.15 8.84
CA GLU A 12 1.88 20.14 8.14
C GLU A 12 0.89 19.49 7.18
N ASN A 13 1.34 18.52 6.37
CA ASN A 13 0.46 17.77 5.50
C ASN A 13 -0.65 17.06 6.29
N TYR A 14 -0.30 16.42 7.40
CA TYR A 14 -1.27 15.75 8.27
C TYR A 14 -2.28 16.74 8.87
N ARG A 15 -1.84 17.89 9.37
CA ARG A 15 -2.73 18.93 9.90
C ARG A 15 -3.71 19.47 8.85
N GLN A 16 -3.26 19.67 7.62
CA GLN A 16 -4.11 20.12 6.53
C GLN A 16 -5.18 19.08 6.18
N ILE A 17 -4.83 17.78 6.15
CA ILE A 17 -5.78 16.69 5.93
C ILE A 17 -6.79 16.61 7.06
N CYS A 18 -6.35 16.67 8.32
CA CYS A 18 -7.24 16.66 9.49
C CYS A 18 -8.21 17.84 9.49
N ALA A 19 -7.75 19.03 9.13
CA ALA A 19 -8.60 20.20 9.01
C ALA A 19 -9.67 20.08 7.93
N ALA A 20 -9.30 19.45 6.78
CA ALA A 20 -10.21 19.21 5.67
C ALA A 20 -11.18 18.05 5.92
N ARG A 21 -10.82 17.08 6.74
CA ARG A 21 -11.54 15.82 6.96
C ARG A 21 -11.55 15.41 8.45
N PRO A 22 -12.15 16.24 9.35
CA PRO A 22 -12.06 16.03 10.81
C PRO A 22 -12.75 14.75 11.30
N ASP A 23 -13.74 14.26 10.57
CA ASP A 23 -14.55 13.08 10.93
C ASP A 23 -14.01 11.76 10.35
N GLN A 24 -12.78 11.78 9.80
CA GLN A 24 -12.17 10.61 9.18
C GLN A 24 -10.89 10.20 9.88
N VAL A 25 -10.50 8.93 9.73
CA VAL A 25 -9.15 8.49 10.07
C VAL A 25 -8.19 9.09 9.04
N ASN A 26 -7.36 10.01 9.49
CA ASN A 26 -6.39 10.67 8.65
C ASN A 26 -5.02 10.03 8.79
N MET A 27 -4.26 10.00 7.70
CA MET A 27 -2.93 9.42 7.63
C MET A 27 -2.04 10.27 6.71
N THR A 28 -0.74 10.01 6.72
CA THR A 28 0.15 10.50 5.67
C THR A 28 0.79 9.33 4.93
N GLY A 29 1.14 9.54 3.67
CA GLY A 29 1.87 8.57 2.86
C GLY A 29 3.37 8.85 2.83
N ILE A 30 4.16 7.81 2.64
CA ILE A 30 5.56 7.88 2.25
C ILE A 30 5.75 7.13 0.93
N TYR A 31 6.36 7.82 -0.04
CA TYR A 31 6.61 7.32 -1.40
C TYR A 31 8.10 7.17 -1.69
N VAL A 32 8.97 7.63 -0.79
CA VAL A 32 10.43 7.37 -0.84
C VAL A 32 10.65 6.00 -0.21
N THR A 33 10.43 4.97 -1.00
CA THR A 33 10.41 3.56 -0.59
C THR A 33 11.43 2.73 -1.35
N MET A 34 11.50 1.42 -1.10
CA MET A 34 12.60 0.59 -1.59
C MET A 34 12.60 0.48 -3.12
N VAL A 35 11.55 -0.12 -3.67
CA VAL A 35 11.51 -0.47 -5.10
C VAL A 35 11.09 0.74 -5.93
N SER A 36 9.97 1.37 -5.59
CA SER A 36 9.48 2.56 -6.30
C SER A 36 10.50 3.69 -6.31
N GLY A 37 11.18 3.93 -5.19
CA GLY A 37 12.19 4.99 -5.12
C GLY A 37 13.45 4.67 -5.95
N MET A 38 13.90 3.42 -6.00
CA MET A 38 15.00 3.01 -6.89
C MET A 38 14.57 3.12 -8.36
N LEU A 39 13.32 2.77 -8.69
CA LEU A 39 12.78 2.91 -10.04
C LEU A 39 12.67 4.37 -10.48
N GLU A 40 12.30 5.28 -9.58
CA GLU A 40 12.32 6.73 -9.87
C GLU A 40 13.71 7.24 -10.24
N ILE A 41 14.75 6.74 -9.56
CA ILE A 41 16.13 7.17 -9.80
C ILE A 41 16.72 6.55 -11.08
N LEU A 42 16.50 5.25 -11.29
CA LEU A 42 17.15 4.48 -12.36
C LEU A 42 16.30 4.38 -13.64
N GLY A 43 14.99 4.45 -13.52
CA GLY A 43 14.06 4.01 -14.57
C GLY A 43 14.09 2.49 -14.75
N TRP A 44 13.05 1.95 -15.39
CA TRP A 44 12.90 0.50 -15.57
C TRP A 44 14.06 -0.16 -16.33
N ASP A 45 14.55 0.46 -17.40
CA ASP A 45 15.57 -0.13 -18.24
C ASP A 45 16.89 -0.35 -17.48
N LEU A 46 17.35 0.68 -16.77
CA LEU A 46 18.60 0.58 -16.00
C LEU A 46 18.42 -0.30 -14.77
N PHE A 47 17.27 -0.23 -14.08
CA PHE A 47 16.97 -1.06 -12.93
C PHE A 47 17.04 -2.55 -13.29
N LEU A 48 16.30 -3.00 -14.31
CA LEU A 48 16.26 -4.40 -14.73
C LEU A 48 17.60 -4.86 -15.33
N THR A 49 18.28 -3.98 -16.08
CA THR A 49 19.60 -4.28 -16.61
C THR A 49 20.63 -4.48 -15.49
N ALA A 50 20.67 -3.61 -14.49
CA ALA A 50 21.59 -3.72 -13.37
C ALA A 50 21.30 -4.95 -12.52
N LEU A 51 20.03 -5.23 -12.23
CA LEU A 51 19.60 -6.42 -11.51
C LEU A 51 20.03 -7.71 -12.22
N GLY A 52 19.96 -7.76 -13.56
CA GLY A 52 20.33 -8.94 -14.35
C GLY A 52 21.82 -9.07 -14.65
N ALA A 53 22.54 -7.95 -14.81
CA ALA A 53 23.93 -7.96 -15.25
C ALA A 53 24.96 -8.13 -14.11
N ASP A 54 24.66 -7.58 -12.92
CA ASP A 54 25.55 -7.64 -11.75
C ASP A 54 24.69 -7.70 -10.47
N TYR A 55 24.16 -8.88 -10.23
CA TYR A 55 23.22 -9.13 -9.14
C TYR A 55 23.78 -8.75 -7.76
N ASP A 56 25.01 -9.17 -7.44
CA ASP A 56 25.61 -8.93 -6.12
C ASP A 56 25.82 -7.43 -5.87
N ARG A 57 26.25 -6.72 -6.91
CA ARG A 57 26.43 -5.28 -6.82
C ARG A 57 25.10 -4.54 -6.72
N PHE A 58 24.08 -5.03 -7.43
CA PHE A 58 22.73 -4.48 -7.32
C PHE A 58 22.14 -4.72 -5.93
N CYS A 59 22.32 -5.89 -5.34
CA CYS A 59 21.93 -6.18 -3.95
C CYS A 59 22.62 -5.21 -2.97
N SER A 60 23.92 -5.00 -3.12
CA SER A 60 24.67 -4.03 -2.30
C SER A 60 24.17 -2.59 -2.50
N PHE A 61 23.75 -2.23 -3.70
CA PHE A 61 23.12 -0.93 -3.97
C PHE A 61 21.76 -0.83 -3.26
N THR A 62 20.91 -1.87 -3.33
CA THR A 62 19.62 -1.94 -2.66
C THR A 62 19.76 -1.68 -1.15
N ASP A 63 20.70 -2.35 -0.49
CA ASP A 63 20.95 -2.20 0.95
C ASP A 63 21.43 -0.79 1.32
N ARG A 64 22.34 -0.22 0.51
CA ARG A 64 22.82 1.15 0.71
C ARG A 64 21.74 2.19 0.46
N TYR A 65 20.83 1.93 -0.47
CA TYR A 65 19.69 2.77 -0.72
C TYR A 65 18.74 2.78 0.48
N ALA A 66 18.50 1.61 1.09
CA ALA A 66 17.73 1.50 2.33
C ALA A 66 18.36 2.33 3.45
N ASP A 67 19.69 2.27 3.63
CA ASP A 67 20.41 3.11 4.61
C ASP A 67 20.16 4.60 4.37
N TRP A 68 20.12 5.01 3.12
CA TRP A 68 19.90 6.41 2.76
C TRP A 68 18.46 6.85 3.02
N ILE A 69 17.43 6.04 2.68
CA ILE A 69 16.03 6.41 2.89
C ILE A 69 15.57 6.28 4.34
N LEU A 70 16.29 5.54 5.18
CA LEU A 70 15.96 5.37 6.60
C LEU A 70 15.73 6.70 7.33
N GLN A 71 16.44 7.77 6.95
CA GLN A 71 16.27 9.10 7.53
C GLN A 71 14.87 9.69 7.33
N TYR A 72 14.14 9.32 6.26
CA TYR A 72 12.76 9.73 6.04
C TYR A 72 11.81 9.02 7.02
N PHE A 73 12.03 7.73 7.26
CA PHE A 73 11.27 6.94 8.24
C PHE A 73 11.53 7.42 9.67
N GLN A 74 12.77 7.82 9.98
CA GLN A 74 13.11 8.43 11.28
C GLN A 74 12.42 9.77 11.47
N ALA A 75 12.38 10.63 10.45
CA ALA A 75 11.66 11.90 10.50
C ALA A 75 10.15 11.69 10.68
N LEU A 76 9.59 10.68 10.01
CA LEU A 76 8.18 10.30 10.15
C LEU A 76 7.89 9.72 11.53
N ALA A 77 8.77 8.89 12.07
CA ALA A 77 8.67 8.38 13.44
C ALA A 77 8.65 9.51 14.49
N ALA A 78 9.44 10.56 14.28
CA ALA A 78 9.50 11.72 15.16
C ALA A 78 8.31 12.68 15.01
N SER A 79 7.46 12.54 14.00
CA SER A 79 6.28 13.37 13.77
C SER A 79 5.08 12.95 14.63
N ASP A 80 4.03 13.77 14.67
CA ASP A 80 2.77 13.49 15.37
C ASP A 80 1.77 12.65 14.53
N VAL A 81 2.13 12.25 13.30
CA VAL A 81 1.30 11.45 12.41
C VAL A 81 1.09 10.03 12.99
N PRO A 82 -0.15 9.59 13.30
CA PRO A 82 -0.37 8.30 13.96
C PRO A 82 -0.41 7.11 12.99
N VAL A 83 -0.89 7.32 11.77
CA VAL A 83 -1.07 6.29 10.74
C VAL A 83 -0.28 6.66 9.51
N VAL A 84 0.52 5.72 9.03
CA VAL A 84 1.42 5.90 7.90
C VAL A 84 1.07 4.89 6.80
N MET A 85 0.89 5.35 5.58
CA MET A 85 0.78 4.48 4.41
C MET A 85 2.13 4.40 3.69
N ILE A 86 2.66 3.20 3.59
CA ILE A 86 3.89 2.92 2.83
C ILE A 86 3.46 2.48 1.43
N HIS A 87 3.81 3.27 0.42
CA HIS A 87 3.50 2.96 -0.97
C HIS A 87 4.77 2.51 -1.70
N ASP A 88 4.85 1.22 -2.01
CA ASP A 88 6.01 0.64 -2.72
C ASP A 88 5.55 -0.43 -3.71
N ASP A 89 5.62 -0.12 -5.01
CA ASP A 89 5.20 -1.02 -6.08
C ASP A 89 6.30 -2.04 -6.35
N ILE A 90 6.16 -3.19 -5.70
CA ILE A 90 7.19 -4.24 -5.72
C ILE A 90 6.96 -5.31 -6.77
N VAL A 91 5.82 -5.30 -7.44
CA VAL A 91 5.40 -6.33 -8.40
C VAL A 91 4.68 -5.72 -9.60
N TRP A 92 4.50 -6.52 -10.64
CA TRP A 92 3.58 -6.21 -11.73
C TRP A 92 2.19 -6.82 -11.47
N THR A 93 1.24 -6.54 -12.34
CA THR A 93 -0.09 -7.18 -12.32
C THR A 93 -0.03 -8.70 -12.54
N SER A 94 1.09 -9.21 -13.02
CA SER A 94 1.39 -10.63 -13.21
C SER A 94 2.28 -11.25 -12.11
N GLY A 95 2.55 -10.50 -11.02
CA GLY A 95 3.42 -10.94 -9.93
C GLY A 95 4.85 -10.39 -9.99
N ALA A 96 5.76 -11.07 -9.31
CA ALA A 96 7.14 -10.65 -9.15
C ALA A 96 7.88 -10.46 -10.49
N PHE A 97 8.71 -9.40 -10.59
CA PHE A 97 9.58 -9.14 -11.73
C PHE A 97 11.06 -9.43 -11.45
N ALA A 98 11.37 -9.81 -10.23
CA ALA A 98 12.73 -10.15 -9.79
C ALA A 98 12.75 -11.51 -9.11
N ARG A 99 13.95 -12.00 -8.80
CA ARG A 99 14.12 -13.27 -8.09
C ARG A 99 13.60 -13.17 -6.66
N ARG A 100 12.96 -14.25 -6.16
CA ARG A 100 12.41 -14.29 -4.80
C ARG A 100 13.46 -14.01 -3.73
N ASP A 101 14.71 -14.51 -3.89
CA ASP A 101 15.78 -14.28 -2.94
C ASP A 101 16.18 -12.80 -2.81
N TRP A 102 16.06 -12.00 -3.88
CA TRP A 102 16.26 -10.56 -3.78
C TRP A 102 15.17 -9.89 -2.93
N TYR A 103 13.90 -10.28 -3.11
CA TYR A 103 12.83 -9.76 -2.27
C TYR A 103 13.05 -10.10 -0.81
N LEU A 104 13.32 -11.36 -0.49
CA LEU A 104 13.47 -11.81 0.91
C LEU A 104 14.68 -11.14 1.60
N ASN A 105 15.82 -11.11 0.94
CA ASN A 105 17.07 -10.73 1.57
C ASN A 105 17.36 -9.22 1.48
N HIS A 106 16.80 -8.50 0.49
CA HIS A 106 17.15 -7.11 0.22
C HIS A 106 15.96 -6.15 0.20
N VAL A 107 14.72 -6.61 -0.03
CA VAL A 107 13.53 -5.77 0.10
C VAL A 107 12.92 -5.93 1.49
N PHE A 108 12.46 -7.11 1.85
CA PHE A 108 11.75 -7.33 3.12
C PHE A 108 12.66 -7.22 4.34
N ALA A 109 13.89 -7.70 4.27
CA ALA A 109 14.89 -7.47 5.33
C ALA A 109 15.16 -5.98 5.57
N ASN A 110 15.15 -5.18 4.51
CA ASN A 110 15.26 -3.72 4.64
C ASN A 110 13.94 -3.06 5.10
N TYR A 111 12.76 -3.62 4.79
CA TYR A 111 11.51 -3.15 5.38
C TYR A 111 11.49 -3.27 6.89
N GLU A 112 11.95 -4.39 7.46
CA GLU A 112 12.07 -4.54 8.91
C GLU A 112 12.88 -3.41 9.55
N LYS A 113 14.02 -3.08 8.92
CA LYS A 113 14.89 -1.98 9.34
C LYS A 113 14.23 -0.61 9.20
N LEU A 114 13.52 -0.36 8.08
CA LEU A 114 12.87 0.92 7.82
C LEU A 114 11.65 1.14 8.73
N PHE A 115 10.91 0.07 9.06
CA PHE A 115 9.72 0.15 9.89
C PHE A 115 10.03 0.16 11.39
N GLU A 116 11.22 -0.29 11.80
CA GLU A 116 11.63 -0.30 13.20
C GLU A 116 11.46 1.04 13.92
N PRO A 117 11.86 2.21 13.38
CA PRO A 117 11.61 3.50 14.03
C PRO A 117 10.13 3.80 14.25
N LEU A 118 9.26 3.39 13.32
CA LEU A 118 7.81 3.58 13.40
C LEU A 118 7.21 2.67 14.47
N HIS A 119 7.63 1.41 14.53
CA HIS A 119 7.21 0.44 15.55
C HIS A 119 7.59 0.89 16.96
N LYS A 120 8.80 1.42 17.16
CA LYS A 120 9.30 1.90 18.46
C LYS A 120 8.42 2.97 19.09
N VAL A 121 7.73 3.75 18.26
CA VAL A 121 6.84 4.84 18.71
C VAL A 121 5.35 4.50 18.54
N GLY A 122 5.02 3.25 18.19
CA GLY A 122 3.66 2.75 18.11
C GLY A 122 2.83 3.29 16.94
N LYS A 123 3.46 3.68 15.83
CA LYS A 123 2.72 4.11 14.64
C LYS A 123 2.07 2.92 13.95
N ILE A 124 0.88 3.15 13.39
CA ILE A 124 0.17 2.17 12.56
C ILE A 124 0.70 2.27 11.14
N ILE A 125 1.08 1.13 10.55
CA ILE A 125 1.63 1.03 9.21
C ILE A 125 0.62 0.32 8.30
N LEU A 126 0.15 1.02 7.27
CA LEU A 126 -0.59 0.43 6.16
C LEU A 126 0.36 0.29 4.98
N TYR A 127 0.44 -0.91 4.42
CA TYR A 127 1.25 -1.20 3.24
C TYR A 127 0.38 -1.20 1.99
N THR A 128 0.81 -0.53 0.95
CA THR A 128 0.17 -0.56 -0.36
C THR A 128 1.19 -0.81 -1.46
N SER A 129 0.80 -1.61 -2.43
CA SER A 129 1.53 -1.85 -3.68
C SER A 129 0.50 -2.03 -4.78
N ASP A 130 0.75 -1.41 -5.92
CA ASP A 130 0.05 -1.77 -7.13
C ASP A 130 0.53 -3.17 -7.59
N GLY A 131 -0.31 -3.86 -8.38
CA GLY A 131 0.00 -5.19 -8.89
C GLY A 131 -0.37 -6.35 -7.98
N ASP A 132 0.00 -7.57 -8.40
CA ASP A 132 -0.28 -8.82 -7.68
C ASP A 132 0.86 -9.21 -6.76
N TYR A 133 0.74 -8.86 -5.48
CA TYR A 133 1.70 -9.28 -4.44
C TYR A 133 1.23 -10.48 -3.60
N THR A 134 0.30 -11.28 -4.14
CA THR A 134 -0.26 -12.45 -3.43
C THR A 134 0.82 -13.38 -2.88
N GLU A 135 1.88 -13.62 -3.65
CA GLU A 135 2.98 -14.51 -3.23
C GLU A 135 3.81 -13.97 -2.04
N PHE A 136 3.69 -12.67 -1.73
CA PHE A 136 4.46 -11.98 -0.69
C PHE A 136 3.61 -11.52 0.50
N ILE A 137 2.33 -11.84 0.56
CA ILE A 137 1.44 -11.38 1.63
C ILE A 137 2.02 -11.72 3.02
N ASP A 138 2.49 -12.95 3.21
CA ASP A 138 3.02 -13.41 4.49
C ASP A 138 4.38 -12.75 4.82
N ASP A 139 5.23 -12.56 3.81
CA ASP A 139 6.52 -11.89 3.97
C ASP A 139 6.33 -10.40 4.36
N ILE A 140 5.37 -9.72 3.71
CA ILE A 140 5.01 -8.33 4.02
C ILE A 140 4.40 -8.22 5.43
N ALA A 141 3.52 -9.14 5.81
CA ALA A 141 2.96 -9.19 7.16
C ALA A 141 4.05 -9.37 8.23
N ALA A 142 5.04 -10.23 7.95
CA ALA A 142 6.17 -10.48 8.84
C ALA A 142 7.02 -9.24 9.10
N CYS A 143 7.05 -8.26 8.18
CA CYS A 143 7.71 -6.97 8.40
C CYS A 143 7.00 -6.08 9.45
N GLY A 144 5.86 -6.54 10.01
CA GLY A 144 5.17 -5.88 11.11
C GLY A 144 4.21 -4.77 10.70
N ILE A 145 3.64 -4.83 9.50
CA ILE A 145 2.56 -3.92 9.09
C ILE A 145 1.29 -4.17 9.90
N ASN A 146 0.39 -3.19 9.92
CA ASN A 146 -0.91 -3.28 10.59
C ASN A 146 -2.09 -3.39 9.60
N GLY A 147 -1.83 -3.27 8.31
CA GLY A 147 -2.86 -3.43 7.30
C GLY A 147 -2.36 -3.39 5.87
N PHE A 148 -3.18 -3.93 4.99
CA PHE A 148 -2.94 -4.07 3.56
C PHE A 148 -3.86 -3.15 2.76
N VAL A 149 -3.34 -2.53 1.73
CA VAL A 149 -4.12 -1.82 0.70
C VAL A 149 -3.77 -2.47 -0.63
N MET A 150 -4.77 -2.92 -1.39
CA MET A 150 -4.51 -3.83 -2.51
C MET A 150 -5.37 -3.56 -3.74
N GLU A 151 -4.78 -3.87 -4.90
CA GLU A 151 -5.50 -3.94 -6.17
C GLU A 151 -6.30 -5.25 -6.32
N PRO A 152 -7.24 -5.31 -7.30
CA PRO A 152 -8.09 -6.49 -7.55
C PRO A 152 -7.35 -7.78 -7.88
N CYS A 153 -6.10 -7.69 -8.38
CA CYS A 153 -5.27 -8.84 -8.72
C CYS A 153 -4.66 -9.54 -7.49
N THR A 154 -4.50 -8.84 -6.38
CA THR A 154 -4.03 -9.44 -5.12
C THR A 154 -5.16 -10.18 -4.41
N ASP A 155 -4.86 -11.36 -3.85
CA ASP A 155 -5.84 -12.25 -3.20
C ASP A 155 -6.36 -11.67 -1.87
N MET A 156 -7.41 -10.85 -1.96
CA MET A 156 -8.11 -10.30 -0.80
C MET A 156 -8.71 -11.38 0.09
N ALA A 157 -9.14 -12.53 -0.47
CA ALA A 157 -9.75 -13.59 0.31
C ALA A 157 -8.71 -14.27 1.21
N TYR A 158 -7.49 -14.46 0.70
CA TYR A 158 -6.36 -14.94 1.50
C TYR A 158 -6.06 -13.98 2.66
N ILE A 159 -5.93 -12.68 2.38
CA ILE A 159 -5.69 -11.65 3.41
C ILE A 159 -6.80 -11.66 4.47
N ALA A 160 -8.06 -11.65 4.06
CA ALA A 160 -9.20 -11.69 4.98
C ALA A 160 -9.15 -12.92 5.89
N LYS A 161 -8.92 -14.10 5.32
CA LYS A 161 -8.88 -15.37 6.05
C LYS A 161 -7.75 -15.44 7.07
N HIS A 162 -6.54 -15.01 6.70
CA HIS A 162 -5.34 -15.20 7.52
C HIS A 162 -5.05 -14.00 8.44
N TYR A 163 -5.41 -12.79 8.02
CA TYR A 163 -5.05 -11.53 8.69
C TYR A 163 -6.24 -10.68 9.10
N GLY A 164 -7.45 -10.90 8.58
CA GLY A 164 -8.59 -10.02 8.77
C GLY A 164 -9.10 -9.86 10.21
N LYS A 165 -8.62 -10.67 11.16
CA LYS A 165 -8.91 -10.51 12.59
C LYS A 165 -7.92 -9.61 13.32
N THR A 166 -6.74 -9.38 12.74
CA THR A 166 -5.61 -8.69 13.39
C THR A 166 -5.11 -7.50 12.61
N HIS A 167 -5.35 -7.46 11.30
CA HIS A 167 -4.90 -6.40 10.39
C HIS A 167 -6.09 -5.72 9.73
N ALA A 168 -5.94 -4.44 9.43
CA ALA A 168 -6.82 -3.76 8.49
C ALA A 168 -6.55 -4.28 7.07
N PHE A 169 -7.59 -4.29 6.22
CA PHE A 169 -7.42 -4.50 4.79
C PHE A 169 -8.41 -3.65 4.01
N VAL A 170 -7.87 -2.95 3.02
CA VAL A 170 -8.55 -1.90 2.27
C VAL A 170 -8.59 -2.30 0.80
N GLY A 171 -9.74 -2.35 0.24
CA GLY A 171 -9.90 -2.67 -1.17
C GLY A 171 -11.12 -3.57 -1.42
N ASN A 172 -11.17 -4.23 -2.54
CA ASN A 172 -10.33 -4.10 -3.74
C ASN A 172 -11.20 -4.12 -5.00
N ALA A 173 -12.26 -3.26 -5.02
CA ALA A 173 -13.15 -3.21 -6.16
C ALA A 173 -12.43 -2.74 -7.43
N ASP A 174 -12.69 -3.43 -8.54
CA ASP A 174 -12.00 -3.19 -9.81
C ASP A 174 -12.50 -1.91 -10.49
N CYS A 175 -11.62 -0.91 -10.61
CA CYS A 175 -11.91 0.35 -11.31
C CYS A 175 -12.26 0.16 -12.79
N ARG A 176 -11.83 -0.93 -13.44
CA ARG A 176 -12.21 -1.25 -14.82
C ARG A 176 -13.70 -1.58 -14.91
N ILE A 177 -14.25 -2.25 -13.90
CA ILE A 177 -15.70 -2.53 -13.82
C ILE A 177 -16.47 -1.22 -13.59
N LEU A 178 -15.95 -0.31 -12.78
CA LEU A 178 -16.55 1.01 -12.61
C LEU A 178 -16.51 1.84 -13.91
N THR A 179 -15.43 1.69 -14.69
CA THR A 179 -15.23 2.46 -15.92
C THR A 179 -16.07 1.95 -17.08
N TYR A 180 -16.10 0.63 -17.27
CA TYR A 180 -16.63 0.01 -18.50
C TYR A 180 -17.81 -0.92 -18.25
N GLY A 181 -18.09 -1.28 -17.00
CA GLY A 181 -19.11 -2.24 -16.64
C GLY A 181 -20.51 -1.66 -16.58
N THR A 182 -21.47 -2.55 -16.64
CA THR A 182 -22.87 -2.29 -16.38
C THR A 182 -23.13 -2.11 -14.87
N LYS A 183 -24.27 -1.53 -14.51
CA LYS A 183 -24.68 -1.43 -13.09
C LYS A 183 -24.76 -2.79 -12.40
N GLU A 184 -25.17 -3.83 -13.13
CA GLU A 184 -25.21 -5.17 -12.60
C GLU A 184 -23.81 -5.75 -12.30
N GLU A 185 -22.84 -5.46 -13.14
CA GLU A 185 -21.45 -5.85 -12.90
C GLU A 185 -20.85 -5.06 -11.72
N ILE A 186 -21.13 -3.77 -11.61
CA ILE A 186 -20.71 -2.94 -10.47
C ILE A 186 -21.33 -3.49 -9.16
N ARG A 187 -22.61 -3.87 -9.16
CA ARG A 187 -23.25 -4.48 -8.01
C ARG A 187 -22.55 -5.78 -7.59
N ARG A 188 -22.33 -6.69 -8.54
CA ARG A 188 -21.64 -7.97 -8.28
C ARG A 188 -20.23 -7.77 -7.73
N GLU A 189 -19.54 -6.75 -8.19
CA GLU A 189 -18.19 -6.43 -7.70
C GLU A 189 -18.21 -5.93 -6.25
N VAL A 190 -19.16 -5.09 -5.88
CA VAL A 190 -19.37 -4.69 -4.48
C VAL A 190 -19.76 -5.89 -3.62
N GLU A 191 -20.69 -6.72 -4.10
CA GLU A 191 -21.13 -7.95 -3.42
C GLU A 191 -19.96 -8.91 -3.18
N ARG A 192 -19.06 -9.06 -4.15
CA ARG A 192 -17.82 -9.86 -4.02
C ARG A 192 -16.95 -9.35 -2.87
N CYS A 193 -16.64 -8.06 -2.85
CA CYS A 193 -15.80 -7.47 -1.81
C CYS A 193 -16.45 -7.59 -0.42
N VAL A 194 -17.74 -7.27 -0.33
CA VAL A 194 -18.51 -7.35 0.93
C VAL A 194 -18.58 -8.80 1.43
N ALA A 195 -18.82 -9.77 0.53
CA ALA A 195 -18.88 -11.18 0.91
C ALA A 195 -17.56 -11.70 1.48
N ILE A 196 -16.42 -11.20 0.99
CA ILE A 196 -15.10 -11.55 1.52
C ILE A 196 -14.84 -10.85 2.86
N GLY A 197 -15.17 -9.55 2.96
CA GLY A 197 -14.67 -8.69 4.04
C GLY A 197 -15.61 -8.51 5.23
N LYS A 198 -16.93 -8.60 5.05
CA LYS A 198 -17.95 -8.19 6.02
C LYS A 198 -17.80 -8.81 7.41
N GLU A 199 -17.37 -10.07 7.48
CA GLU A 199 -17.21 -10.79 8.76
C GLU A 199 -15.95 -10.41 9.55
N TYR A 200 -15.07 -9.61 8.95
CA TYR A 200 -13.78 -9.25 9.54
C TYR A 200 -13.78 -7.79 10.03
N PRO A 201 -13.33 -7.53 11.27
CA PRO A 201 -13.37 -6.18 11.86
C PRO A 201 -12.46 -5.16 11.14
N GLY A 202 -11.40 -5.63 10.49
CA GLY A 202 -10.41 -4.80 9.79
C GLY A 202 -10.77 -4.43 8.36
N PHE A 203 -11.93 -4.82 7.84
CA PHE A 203 -12.32 -4.55 6.47
C PHE A 203 -12.75 -3.11 6.23
N PHE A 204 -12.13 -2.48 5.23
CA PHE A 204 -12.52 -1.20 4.66
C PHE A 204 -12.80 -1.36 3.17
N MET A 205 -14.06 -1.15 2.78
CA MET A 205 -14.42 -1.18 1.37
C MET A 205 -13.84 0.02 0.63
N ALA A 206 -13.09 -0.26 -0.43
CA ALA A 206 -12.54 0.75 -1.33
C ALA A 206 -12.42 0.18 -2.74
N VAL A 207 -12.18 1.05 -3.71
CA VAL A 207 -11.65 0.65 -5.02
C VAL A 207 -10.19 0.22 -4.85
N GLY A 208 -9.71 -0.64 -5.75
CA GLY A 208 -8.34 -1.18 -5.68
C GLY A 208 -7.25 -0.14 -5.96
N ASN A 209 -7.61 1.00 -6.55
CA ASN A 209 -6.73 2.14 -6.81
C ASN A 209 -7.56 3.43 -6.66
N HIS A 210 -7.08 4.57 -7.14
CA HIS A 210 -7.94 5.77 -7.23
C HIS A 210 -9.03 5.60 -8.30
N ILE A 211 -10.15 6.30 -8.16
CA ILE A 211 -11.19 6.34 -9.19
C ILE A 211 -10.68 7.24 -10.33
N PRO A 212 -10.39 6.68 -11.53
CA PRO A 212 -9.86 7.46 -12.63
C PRO A 212 -10.88 8.48 -13.18
N ALA A 213 -10.39 9.56 -13.77
CA ALA A 213 -11.23 10.66 -14.26
C ALA A 213 -12.21 10.26 -15.39
N ASN A 214 -11.97 9.12 -16.05
CA ASN A 214 -12.83 8.58 -17.10
C ASN A 214 -13.94 7.65 -16.58
N VAL A 215 -14.04 7.42 -15.29
CA VAL A 215 -15.18 6.69 -14.70
C VAL A 215 -16.43 7.55 -14.83
N PRO A 216 -17.53 7.04 -15.43
CA PRO A 216 -18.79 7.75 -15.47
C PRO A 216 -19.27 8.11 -14.07
N VAL A 217 -19.70 9.35 -13.85
CA VAL A 217 -20.13 9.82 -12.53
C VAL A 217 -21.29 8.99 -11.99
N GLU A 218 -22.24 8.59 -12.83
CA GLU A 218 -23.34 7.70 -12.47
C GLU A 218 -22.90 6.31 -12.01
N ASN A 219 -21.77 5.79 -12.50
CA ASN A 219 -21.20 4.53 -12.07
C ASN A 219 -20.53 4.66 -10.70
N ALA A 220 -19.77 5.74 -10.49
CA ALA A 220 -19.17 6.02 -9.19
C ALA A 220 -20.22 6.25 -8.09
N LEU A 221 -21.28 7.00 -8.39
CA LEU A 221 -22.39 7.22 -7.47
C LEU A 221 -23.15 5.91 -7.19
N TYR A 222 -23.37 5.08 -8.21
CA TYR A 222 -24.04 3.80 -8.05
C TYR A 222 -23.21 2.82 -7.21
N TYR A 223 -21.88 2.78 -7.40
CA TYR A 223 -20.97 2.01 -6.55
C TYR A 223 -21.15 2.37 -5.07
N ASN A 224 -21.14 3.67 -4.72
CA ASN A 224 -21.36 4.13 -3.36
C ASN A 224 -22.74 3.75 -2.83
N GLN A 225 -23.80 3.94 -3.63
CA GLN A 225 -25.16 3.59 -3.26
C GLN A 225 -25.31 2.09 -2.94
N VAL A 226 -24.71 1.22 -3.76
CA VAL A 226 -24.74 -0.22 -3.53
C VAL A 226 -24.01 -0.58 -2.24
N PHE A 227 -22.80 -0.04 -2.05
CA PHE A 227 -22.04 -0.28 -0.84
C PHE A 227 -22.78 0.19 0.42
N GLU A 228 -23.36 1.39 0.41
CA GLU A 228 -24.14 1.91 1.54
C GLU A 228 -25.31 1.00 1.91
N SER A 229 -25.94 0.35 0.93
CA SER A 229 -27.03 -0.60 1.19
C SER A 229 -26.57 -1.92 1.84
N MET A 230 -25.28 -2.21 1.84
CA MET A 230 -24.66 -3.47 2.31
C MET A 230 -23.74 -3.32 3.51
N ARG A 231 -23.38 -2.09 3.90
CA ARG A 231 -22.36 -1.82 4.92
C ARG A 231 -22.78 -2.16 6.34
N GLU A 232 -24.06 -2.24 6.62
CA GLU A 232 -24.55 -2.61 7.96
C GLU A 232 -24.22 -4.08 8.26
N ARG A 233 -23.66 -4.31 9.46
CA ARG A 233 -23.26 -5.63 9.97
C ARG A 233 -24.35 -6.27 10.80
#